data_4acceed2d73a8c071b149bf8eb7ae3d6
#
_entry.id   4acceed2d73a8c071b149bf8eb7ae3d6
#
_cell.length_a   1.000
_cell.length_b   1.000
_cell.length_c   1.000
_cell.angle_alpha   90.00
_cell.angle_beta   90.00
_cell.angle_gamma   90.00
#
_symmetry.space_group_name_H-M   'P 1'
#
loop_
_entity.id
_entity.type
_entity.pdbx_description
1 polymer ?
#
loop_
_entity_poly.entity_id
_entity_poly.type
_entity_poly.pdbx_seq_one_letter_code
_entity_poly.pdbx_strand_id
1 'polypeptide(L)'
;MKQLFVTIAALAFAALSGFAQGNAQAEGIPYFLPKTGIRLAVMVEKTTYTPGELAMYGEKYMKLFNTPMEKSTAYRVVGINITDFGTPDSTKHYVAAMDKKHSINDVKLADNGLLLAINTTPPEPEQPKNFVPARAKRQLNPKDFMNQEILSAGSSAKMAELIAKEIYDIRESRNQLSRGQADAMPKDGEQLRLMLNNLDLQERALLQVFAGTTVKDTTETVINFVPAKAVEREVLFRFSRHYGMADKDDLGGVPYYISVEDLHSIPTMQASIDRGKVKDNAGVYVNLPGKVKISVAQENNMRAVIELYMAQFGKTEPLSGELFGKKQLTQMVVSPITGAIESVKTESVK
;
A
#
# COMPACT_ATOMS: atom_id res chain seq x y z
N MET A 1 -0.85 39.38 -18.31
CA MET A 1 -0.27 38.23 -17.65
C MET A 1 -0.54 36.90 -18.38
N LYS A 2 -0.34 36.84 -19.71
CA LYS A 2 -0.54 35.63 -20.55
C LYS A 2 0.64 35.33 -21.49
N GLN A 3 1.78 35.99 -21.33
CA GLN A 3 2.96 35.80 -22.19
C GLN A 3 4.20 35.23 -21.46
N LEU A 4 4.10 34.88 -20.19
CA LEU A 4 5.25 34.39 -19.40
C LEU A 4 5.32 32.84 -19.26
N PHE A 5 4.34 32.10 -19.76
CA PHE A 5 4.28 30.63 -19.63
C PHE A 5 4.75 29.86 -20.87
N VAL A 6 5.03 30.53 -21.98
CA VAL A 6 5.43 29.85 -23.24
C VAL A 6 6.96 29.69 -23.36
N THR A 7 7.74 30.46 -22.59
CA THR A 7 9.20 30.47 -22.73
C THR A 7 9.93 29.40 -21.86
N ILE A 8 9.25 28.78 -20.88
CA ILE A 8 9.85 27.73 -20.02
C ILE A 8 9.76 26.33 -20.63
N ALA A 9 8.79 26.08 -21.51
CA ALA A 9 8.63 24.78 -22.17
C ALA A 9 9.66 24.53 -23.32
N ALA A 10 10.24 25.60 -23.87
CA ALA A 10 11.22 25.47 -24.98
C ALA A 10 12.65 25.22 -24.52
N LEU A 11 12.99 25.47 -23.24
CA LEU A 11 14.34 25.25 -22.70
C LEU A 11 14.56 23.83 -22.15
N ALA A 12 13.52 23.05 -21.93
CA ALA A 12 13.64 21.65 -21.48
C ALA A 12 13.95 20.67 -22.63
N PHE A 13 13.77 21.06 -23.90
CA PHE A 13 14.04 20.20 -25.06
C PHE A 13 15.47 20.34 -25.62
N ALA A 14 16.22 21.35 -25.22
CA ALA A 14 17.57 21.61 -25.72
C ALA A 14 18.69 20.93 -24.88
N ALA A 15 18.39 20.29 -23.76
CA ALA A 15 19.39 19.64 -22.91
C ALA A 15 19.61 18.14 -23.23
N LEU A 16 18.91 17.58 -24.21
CA LEU A 16 19.05 16.16 -24.61
C LEU A 16 19.93 15.92 -25.84
N SER A 17 20.56 16.97 -26.39
CA SER A 17 21.40 16.87 -27.60
C SER A 17 22.90 16.89 -27.34
N GLY A 18 23.38 16.69 -26.12
CA GLY A 18 24.78 16.86 -25.73
C GLY A 18 25.65 15.60 -25.53
N PHE A 19 25.16 14.39 -25.83
CA PHE A 19 25.95 13.16 -25.71
C PHE A 19 26.01 12.35 -27.02
N ALA A 20 26.42 12.97 -28.10
CA ALA A 20 26.69 12.27 -29.34
C ALA A 20 28.11 12.61 -29.81
N GLN A 21 29.12 11.96 -29.22
CA GLN A 21 30.40 11.81 -29.87
C GLN A 21 31.00 10.42 -29.58
N GLY A 22 31.02 9.56 -30.64
CA GLY A 22 31.93 8.46 -30.79
C GLY A 22 31.37 7.06 -30.55
N ASN A 23 30.59 6.56 -31.52
CA ASN A 23 30.76 5.24 -32.12
C ASN A 23 29.63 5.06 -33.15
N ALA A 24 29.89 4.34 -34.26
CA ALA A 24 28.88 4.04 -35.27
C ALA A 24 27.54 3.68 -34.59
N GLN A 25 26.50 4.48 -34.83
CA GLN A 25 25.16 4.22 -34.29
C GLN A 25 24.73 2.83 -34.76
N ALA A 26 24.76 1.87 -33.82
CA ALA A 26 24.11 0.60 -34.07
C ALA A 26 22.62 0.93 -34.26
N GLU A 27 22.06 0.60 -35.41
CA GLU A 27 20.61 0.67 -35.65
C GLU A 27 19.93 -0.21 -34.59
N GLY A 28 19.20 0.40 -33.65
CA GLY A 28 18.58 -0.33 -32.55
C GLY A 28 17.72 0.54 -31.65
N ILE A 29 17.00 -0.09 -30.77
CA ILE A 29 16.11 0.55 -29.82
C ILE A 29 16.81 0.66 -28.46
N PRO A 30 16.99 1.90 -27.91
CA PRO A 30 17.55 2.09 -26.58
C PRO A 30 16.54 1.70 -25.50
N TYR A 31 17.03 1.07 -24.44
CA TYR A 31 16.20 0.67 -23.28
C TYR A 31 17.00 0.71 -21.98
N PHE A 32 16.26 0.68 -20.86
CA PHE A 32 16.83 0.57 -19.54
C PHE A 32 16.48 -0.79 -18.92
N LEU A 33 17.39 -1.29 -18.07
CA LEU A 33 17.05 -2.33 -17.10
C LEU A 33 16.60 -1.68 -15.79
N PRO A 34 15.73 -2.34 -15.01
CA PRO A 34 15.23 -1.78 -13.78
C PRO A 34 16.19 -1.91 -12.59
N LYS A 35 16.05 -0.98 -11.65
CA LYS A 35 16.29 -1.17 -10.22
C LYS A 35 14.97 -1.57 -9.57
N THR A 36 15.02 -2.49 -8.63
CA THR A 36 13.85 -2.88 -7.85
C THR A 36 13.71 -1.98 -6.64
N GLY A 37 12.58 -1.29 -6.54
CA GLY A 37 12.16 -0.57 -5.36
C GLY A 37 11.12 -1.35 -4.57
N ILE A 38 10.90 -0.94 -3.34
CA ILE A 38 9.83 -1.42 -2.47
C ILE A 38 8.88 -0.29 -2.15
N ARG A 39 7.61 -0.60 -2.21
CA ARG A 39 6.50 0.26 -1.84
C ARG A 39 5.92 -0.25 -0.54
N LEU A 40 6.00 0.56 0.50
CA LEU A 40 5.45 0.25 1.81
C LEU A 40 4.14 1.02 1.97
N ALA A 41 3.05 0.32 2.04
CA ALA A 41 1.73 0.87 2.34
C ALA A 41 1.48 0.73 3.85
N VAL A 42 1.63 1.83 4.58
CA VAL A 42 1.44 1.88 6.03
C VAL A 42 0.01 2.30 6.32
N MET A 43 -0.75 1.40 6.94
CA MET A 43 -2.13 1.66 7.35
C MET A 43 -2.16 2.19 8.77
N VAL A 44 -2.69 3.40 8.92
CA VAL A 44 -2.81 4.11 10.20
C VAL A 44 -4.27 4.29 10.57
N GLU A 45 -4.68 3.71 11.69
CA GLU A 45 -5.99 3.93 12.29
C GLU A 45 -5.93 5.16 13.21
N LYS A 46 -6.80 6.13 12.93
CA LYS A 46 -7.09 7.26 13.79
C LYS A 46 -8.35 6.96 14.58
N THR A 47 -8.24 6.92 15.89
CA THR A 47 -9.38 6.76 16.81
C THR A 47 -9.67 8.10 17.45
N THR A 48 -10.86 8.64 17.23
CA THR A 48 -11.33 9.89 17.86
C THR A 48 -12.45 9.56 18.82
N TYR A 49 -12.24 9.87 20.08
CA TYR A 49 -13.28 9.82 21.11
C TYR A 49 -13.86 11.21 21.33
N THR A 50 -15.19 11.29 21.42
CA THR A 50 -15.94 12.49 21.79
C THR A 50 -16.81 12.15 22.99
N PRO A 51 -16.69 12.87 24.13
CA PRO A 51 -17.48 12.60 25.31
C PRO A 51 -18.97 12.84 25.05
N GLY A 52 -19.81 12.13 25.77
CA GLY A 52 -21.25 12.35 25.73
C GLY A 52 -21.64 13.63 26.44
N GLU A 53 -22.73 14.25 26.01
CA GLU A 53 -23.24 15.50 26.62
C GLU A 53 -23.59 15.34 28.12
N LEU A 54 -23.95 14.12 28.52
CA LEU A 54 -24.31 13.76 29.89
C LEU A 54 -23.32 12.79 30.55
N ALA A 55 -22.08 12.75 30.07
CA ALA A 55 -21.05 11.84 30.56
C ALA A 55 -20.83 11.94 32.09
N MET A 56 -20.93 13.13 32.63
CA MET A 56 -20.81 13.37 34.08
C MET A 56 -21.85 12.61 34.95
N TYR A 57 -22.97 12.21 34.36
CA TYR A 57 -24.01 11.42 35.03
C TYR A 57 -23.89 9.91 34.74
N GLY A 58 -22.92 9.49 33.90
CA GLY A 58 -22.76 8.12 33.47
C GLY A 58 -22.51 7.15 34.62
N GLU A 59 -21.69 7.53 35.61
CA GLU A 59 -21.44 6.71 36.80
C GLU A 59 -22.71 6.53 37.65
N LYS A 60 -23.42 7.60 37.89
CA LYS A 60 -24.61 7.57 38.74
C LYS A 60 -25.72 6.70 38.18
N TYR A 61 -26.06 6.89 36.90
CA TYR A 61 -27.24 6.28 36.31
C TYR A 61 -26.95 4.99 35.53
N MET A 62 -25.78 4.91 34.87
CA MET A 62 -25.45 3.82 33.97
C MET A 62 -24.31 2.92 34.46
N LYS A 63 -23.72 3.24 35.63
CA LYS A 63 -22.55 2.53 36.19
C LYS A 63 -21.34 2.52 35.25
N LEU A 64 -21.19 3.60 34.46
CA LEU A 64 -20.05 3.81 33.59
C LEU A 64 -18.93 4.49 34.38
N PHE A 65 -17.95 3.71 34.80
CA PHE A 65 -16.78 4.22 35.53
C PHE A 65 -15.68 4.65 34.56
N ASN A 66 -14.91 5.68 34.93
CA ASN A 66 -13.76 6.17 34.17
C ASN A 66 -14.07 6.63 32.73
N THR A 67 -15.29 7.12 32.49
CA THR A 67 -15.63 7.71 31.19
C THR A 67 -14.84 9.01 31.01
N PRO A 68 -14.03 9.16 29.92
CA PRO A 68 -13.29 10.39 29.70
C PRO A 68 -14.24 11.55 29.43
N MET A 69 -13.96 12.71 30.07
CA MET A 69 -14.76 13.93 29.90
C MET A 69 -14.26 14.85 28.81
N GLU A 70 -13.10 14.53 28.22
CA GLU A 70 -12.47 15.33 27.19
C GLU A 70 -12.36 14.56 25.89
N LYS A 71 -12.43 15.30 24.79
CA LYS A 71 -12.18 14.75 23.45
C LYS A 71 -10.73 14.32 23.36
N SER A 72 -10.51 13.11 22.85
CA SER A 72 -9.18 12.59 22.63
C SER A 72 -9.02 11.99 21.23
N THR A 73 -7.81 12.06 20.72
CA THR A 73 -7.44 11.44 19.45
C THR A 73 -6.19 10.61 19.66
N ALA A 74 -6.23 9.39 19.16
CA ALA A 74 -5.08 8.48 19.20
C ALA A 74 -4.88 7.83 17.84
N TYR A 75 -3.62 7.59 17.49
CA TYR A 75 -3.22 6.93 16.25
C TYR A 75 -2.53 5.61 16.57
N ARG A 76 -2.68 4.64 15.67
CA ARG A 76 -1.89 3.41 15.73
C ARG A 76 -1.65 2.87 14.32
N VAL A 77 -0.50 2.27 14.10
CA VAL A 77 -0.23 1.49 12.88
C VAL A 77 -0.95 0.15 13.00
N VAL A 78 -1.87 -0.12 12.06
CA VAL A 78 -2.68 -1.35 12.04
C VAL A 78 -2.18 -2.37 11.04
N GLY A 79 -1.36 -1.95 10.07
CA GLY A 79 -0.75 -2.85 9.10
C GLY A 79 0.34 -2.15 8.29
N ILE A 80 1.27 -2.95 7.78
CA ILE A 80 2.27 -2.52 6.80
C ILE A 80 2.27 -3.59 5.71
N ASN A 81 1.93 -3.19 4.49
CA ASN A 81 2.00 -4.05 3.32
C ASN A 81 3.21 -3.64 2.47
N ILE A 82 3.98 -4.62 2.04
CA ILE A 82 5.20 -4.41 1.25
C ILE A 82 4.97 -5.04 -0.13
N THR A 83 5.14 -4.24 -1.17
CA THR A 83 5.13 -4.67 -2.57
C THR A 83 6.38 -4.12 -3.26
N ASP A 84 6.74 -4.69 -4.38
CA ASP A 84 7.86 -4.27 -5.20
C ASP A 84 7.41 -3.48 -6.44
N PHE A 85 8.31 -2.70 -7.00
CA PHE A 85 8.13 -2.00 -8.25
C PHE A 85 9.47 -1.79 -8.96
N GLY A 86 9.44 -1.63 -10.29
CA GLY A 86 10.62 -1.33 -11.08
C GLY A 86 10.75 0.17 -11.37
N THR A 87 11.98 0.67 -11.33
CA THR A 87 12.34 2.01 -11.80
C THR A 87 13.56 1.92 -12.71
N PRO A 88 13.68 2.72 -13.79
CA PRO A 88 14.82 2.67 -14.68
C PRO A 88 16.15 2.90 -13.95
N ASP A 89 17.14 2.03 -14.22
CA ASP A 89 18.49 2.24 -13.75
C ASP A 89 19.29 3.02 -14.82
N SER A 90 19.56 4.29 -14.55
CA SER A 90 20.32 5.15 -15.47
C SER A 90 21.73 4.64 -15.78
N THR A 91 22.28 3.74 -14.95
CA THR A 91 23.59 3.13 -15.15
C THR A 91 23.54 1.90 -16.05
N LYS A 92 22.34 1.36 -16.31
CA LYS A 92 22.09 0.15 -17.12
C LYS A 92 21.26 0.49 -18.36
N HIS A 93 21.85 1.29 -19.22
CA HIS A 93 21.29 1.70 -20.51
C HIS A 93 21.94 0.92 -21.63
N TYR A 94 21.14 0.25 -22.46
CA TYR A 94 21.56 -0.62 -23.53
C TYR A 94 20.79 -0.34 -24.82
N VAL A 95 21.26 -0.88 -25.95
CA VAL A 95 20.61 -0.75 -27.25
C VAL A 95 20.41 -2.15 -27.83
N ALA A 96 19.17 -2.56 -28.02
CA ALA A 96 18.84 -3.81 -28.71
C ALA A 96 19.06 -3.63 -30.21
N ALA A 97 19.94 -4.44 -30.80
CA ALA A 97 20.31 -4.30 -32.19
C ALA A 97 19.19 -4.78 -33.13
N MET A 98 18.68 -3.87 -33.98
CA MET A 98 17.69 -4.16 -35.02
C MET A 98 18.40 -4.15 -36.38
N ASP A 99 19.40 -4.99 -36.55
CA ASP A 99 20.18 -5.06 -37.76
C ASP A 99 19.84 -6.30 -38.60
N LYS A 100 20.41 -6.36 -39.81
CA LYS A 100 20.20 -7.50 -40.71
C LYS A 100 20.81 -8.83 -40.21
N LYS A 101 21.55 -8.84 -39.13
CA LYS A 101 22.17 -10.04 -38.55
C LYS A 101 21.28 -10.71 -37.50
N HIS A 102 20.39 -9.95 -36.87
CA HIS A 102 19.55 -10.41 -35.77
C HIS A 102 18.07 -10.45 -36.16
N SER A 103 17.32 -11.34 -35.54
CA SER A 103 15.88 -11.53 -35.71
C SER A 103 15.05 -10.72 -34.67
N ILE A 104 15.57 -9.56 -34.23
CA ILE A 104 14.84 -8.62 -33.37
C ILE A 104 14.03 -7.71 -34.27
N ASN A 105 12.72 -7.96 -34.35
CA ASN A 105 11.81 -7.22 -35.21
C ASN A 105 10.94 -6.23 -34.44
N ASP A 106 10.72 -6.48 -33.15
CA ASP A 106 9.86 -5.67 -32.29
C ASP A 106 10.42 -5.67 -30.86
N VAL A 107 10.49 -4.48 -30.25
CA VAL A 107 10.92 -4.28 -28.86
C VAL A 107 9.84 -3.46 -28.15
N LYS A 108 9.24 -4.04 -27.15
CA LYS A 108 8.21 -3.39 -26.32
C LYS A 108 8.84 -2.79 -25.08
N LEU A 109 8.62 -1.51 -24.89
CA LEU A 109 9.08 -0.75 -23.74
C LEU A 109 7.88 -0.24 -22.93
N ALA A 110 8.09 -0.07 -21.64
CA ALA A 110 7.18 0.71 -20.81
C ALA A 110 7.36 2.21 -21.09
N ASP A 111 6.42 3.04 -20.65
CA ASP A 111 6.45 4.51 -20.82
C ASP A 111 7.74 5.15 -20.29
N ASN A 112 8.35 4.53 -19.28
CA ASN A 112 9.60 4.97 -18.66
C ASN A 112 10.87 4.39 -19.31
N GLY A 113 10.72 3.68 -20.45
CA GLY A 113 11.82 3.11 -21.20
C GLY A 113 12.37 1.77 -20.69
N LEU A 114 11.70 1.11 -19.75
CA LEU A 114 12.06 -0.24 -19.30
C LEU A 114 11.72 -1.27 -20.38
N LEU A 115 12.62 -2.25 -20.61
CA LEU A 115 12.38 -3.37 -21.50
C LEU A 115 11.30 -4.28 -20.94
N LEU A 116 10.25 -4.54 -21.73
CA LEU A 116 9.13 -5.43 -21.36
C LEU A 116 9.16 -6.73 -22.17
N ALA A 117 9.38 -6.64 -23.49
CA ALA A 117 9.36 -7.81 -24.35
C ALA A 117 10.13 -7.58 -25.64
N ILE A 118 10.59 -8.69 -26.25
CA ILE A 118 11.18 -8.74 -27.60
C ILE A 118 10.37 -9.73 -28.43
N ASN A 119 9.96 -9.31 -29.64
CA ASN A 119 9.19 -10.09 -30.61
C ASN A 119 7.88 -10.69 -30.08
N THR A 120 7.33 -10.14 -29.01
CA THR A 120 6.04 -10.58 -28.42
C THR A 120 5.38 -9.44 -27.67
N THR A 121 4.11 -9.62 -27.31
CA THR A 121 3.38 -8.65 -26.48
C THR A 121 3.55 -9.03 -25.01
N PRO A 122 3.97 -8.10 -24.14
CA PRO A 122 4.06 -8.35 -22.70
C PRO A 122 2.66 -8.54 -22.10
N PRO A 123 2.50 -9.29 -21.00
CA PRO A 123 1.26 -9.34 -20.25
C PRO A 123 0.89 -7.94 -19.71
N GLU A 124 -0.40 -7.70 -19.53
CA GLU A 124 -0.84 -6.46 -18.88
C GLU A 124 -0.30 -6.40 -17.45
N PRO A 125 0.26 -5.24 -17.04
CA PRO A 125 0.76 -5.09 -15.69
C PRO A 125 -0.40 -5.20 -14.69
N GLU A 126 -0.20 -5.98 -13.63
CA GLU A 126 -1.16 -5.99 -12.52
C GLU A 126 -1.23 -4.59 -11.90
N GLN A 127 -2.42 -4.00 -11.94
CA GLN A 127 -2.62 -2.72 -11.29
C GLN A 127 -2.58 -2.88 -9.77
N PRO A 128 -1.83 -2.02 -9.04
CA PRO A 128 -1.83 -2.07 -7.59
C PRO A 128 -3.27 -1.85 -7.09
N LYS A 129 -3.73 -2.72 -6.20
CA LYS A 129 -5.05 -2.57 -5.57
C LYS A 129 -5.05 -1.29 -4.74
N ASN A 130 -5.89 -0.34 -5.12
CA ASN A 130 -6.06 0.87 -4.35
C ASN A 130 -6.65 0.54 -2.98
N PHE A 131 -6.11 1.17 -1.95
CA PHE A 131 -6.70 1.10 -0.63
C PHE A 131 -8.10 1.73 -0.66
N VAL A 132 -9.09 0.94 -0.24
CA VAL A 132 -10.45 1.43 -0.05
C VAL A 132 -10.71 1.48 1.46
N PRO A 133 -10.82 2.68 2.05
CA PRO A 133 -11.11 2.79 3.46
C PRO A 133 -12.46 2.15 3.79
N ALA A 134 -12.55 1.46 4.93
CA ALA A 134 -13.81 0.91 5.38
C ALA A 134 -14.83 2.06 5.53
N ARG A 135 -16.03 1.86 4.95
CA ARG A 135 -17.07 2.87 5.03
C ARG A 135 -17.38 3.20 6.49
N ALA A 136 -17.23 4.46 6.86
CA ALA A 136 -17.55 4.92 8.21
C ALA A 136 -18.99 4.56 8.54
N LYS A 137 -19.22 3.90 9.69
CA LYS A 137 -20.57 3.63 10.17
C LYS A 137 -21.28 4.96 10.41
N ARG A 138 -22.52 5.07 9.90
CA ARG A 138 -23.35 6.26 10.15
C ARG A 138 -23.47 6.47 11.65
N GLN A 139 -23.11 7.65 12.12
CA GLN A 139 -23.32 8.01 13.51
C GLN A 139 -24.81 8.17 13.77
N LEU A 140 -25.25 7.60 14.89
CA LEU A 140 -26.63 7.76 15.34
C LEU A 140 -26.73 9.12 16.05
N ASN A 141 -27.82 9.84 15.78
CA ASN A 141 -28.13 11.04 16.55
C ASN A 141 -29.03 10.61 17.72
N PRO A 142 -28.59 10.74 19.00
CA PRO A 142 -29.39 10.35 20.15
C PRO A 142 -30.76 11.02 20.20
N LYS A 143 -30.86 12.25 19.69
CA LYS A 143 -32.12 13.04 19.74
C LYS A 143 -33.25 12.40 18.93
N ASP A 144 -32.92 11.63 17.88
CA ASP A 144 -33.90 10.94 17.05
C ASP A 144 -34.61 9.79 17.80
N PHE A 145 -34.07 9.40 18.96
CA PHE A 145 -34.56 8.32 19.83
C PHE A 145 -35.09 8.82 21.20
N MET A 146 -35.13 10.12 21.40
CA MET A 146 -35.66 10.73 22.62
C MET A 146 -37.15 11.04 22.47
N ASN A 147 -37.92 10.67 23.47
CA ASN A 147 -39.34 11.05 23.53
C ASN A 147 -39.50 12.52 23.94
N GLN A 148 -40.72 13.04 23.88
CA GLN A 148 -41.02 14.44 24.19
C GLN A 148 -40.73 14.82 25.66
N GLU A 149 -40.89 13.88 26.58
CA GLU A 149 -40.59 14.09 27.99
C GLU A 149 -39.09 14.34 28.22
N ILE A 150 -38.24 13.55 27.57
CA ILE A 150 -36.79 13.71 27.61
C ILE A 150 -36.38 15.06 27.00
N LEU A 151 -36.92 15.38 25.81
CA LEU A 151 -36.57 16.62 25.09
C LEU A 151 -37.02 17.88 25.81
N SER A 152 -38.08 17.80 26.60
CA SER A 152 -38.63 18.93 27.39
C SER A 152 -38.08 19.02 28.82
N ALA A 153 -37.10 18.18 29.19
CA ALA A 153 -36.55 18.16 30.53
C ALA A 153 -35.93 19.51 30.93
N GLY A 154 -36.33 20.03 32.07
CA GLY A 154 -35.91 21.36 32.54
C GLY A 154 -34.48 21.47 33.08
N SER A 155 -33.73 20.34 33.14
CA SER A 155 -32.31 20.32 33.53
C SER A 155 -31.58 19.11 32.96
N SER A 156 -30.26 19.21 32.85
CA SER A 156 -29.41 18.10 32.40
C SER A 156 -29.46 16.89 33.34
N ALA A 157 -29.61 17.11 34.63
CA ALA A 157 -29.77 16.04 35.61
C ALA A 157 -31.09 15.27 35.41
N LYS A 158 -32.21 15.99 35.16
CA LYS A 158 -33.49 15.36 34.86
C LYS A 158 -33.51 14.66 33.52
N MET A 159 -32.90 15.26 32.50
CA MET A 159 -32.70 14.62 31.19
C MET A 159 -31.93 13.30 31.35
N ALA A 160 -30.82 13.30 32.10
CA ALA A 160 -30.02 12.10 32.34
C ALA A 160 -30.82 11.00 33.05
N GLU A 161 -31.64 11.35 34.03
CA GLU A 161 -32.53 10.41 34.75
C GLU A 161 -33.54 9.77 33.78
N LEU A 162 -34.20 10.57 32.95
CA LEU A 162 -35.19 10.09 31.98
C LEU A 162 -34.59 9.21 30.90
N ILE A 163 -33.42 9.60 30.33
CA ILE A 163 -32.73 8.78 29.36
C ILE A 163 -32.29 7.45 29.96
N ALA A 164 -31.76 7.46 31.17
CA ALA A 164 -31.35 6.24 31.86
C ALA A 164 -32.55 5.30 32.07
N LYS A 165 -33.71 5.84 32.50
CA LYS A 165 -34.96 5.08 32.62
C LYS A 165 -35.33 4.44 31.28
N GLU A 166 -35.36 5.22 30.20
CA GLU A 166 -35.67 4.72 28.85
C GLU A 166 -34.72 3.58 28.42
N ILE A 167 -33.41 3.71 28.70
CA ILE A 167 -32.44 2.64 28.41
C ILE A 167 -32.77 1.37 29.20
N TYR A 168 -33.14 1.47 30.47
CA TYR A 168 -33.52 0.31 31.27
C TYR A 168 -34.82 -0.33 30.78
N ASP A 169 -35.81 0.47 30.37
CA ASP A 169 -37.07 -0.01 29.80
C ASP A 169 -36.85 -0.75 28.45
N ILE A 170 -35.94 -0.22 27.62
CA ILE A 170 -35.50 -0.91 26.38
C ILE A 170 -34.84 -2.27 26.70
N ARG A 171 -33.95 -2.32 27.68
CA ARG A 171 -33.27 -3.55 28.13
C ARG A 171 -34.26 -4.58 28.62
N GLU A 172 -35.26 -4.15 29.43
CA GLU A 172 -36.31 -5.04 29.90
C GLU A 172 -37.14 -5.59 28.73
N SER A 173 -37.60 -4.74 27.84
CA SER A 173 -38.32 -5.16 26.61
C SER A 173 -37.56 -6.18 25.81
N ARG A 174 -36.25 -5.96 25.62
CA ARG A 174 -35.36 -6.91 24.93
C ARG A 174 -35.27 -8.25 25.67
N ASN A 175 -35.16 -8.23 27.00
CA ASN A 175 -35.10 -9.43 27.81
C ASN A 175 -36.40 -10.23 27.71
N GLN A 176 -37.57 -9.55 27.79
CA GLN A 176 -38.88 -10.19 27.67
C GLN A 176 -39.09 -10.83 26.31
N LEU A 177 -38.70 -10.14 25.19
CA LEU A 177 -38.75 -10.70 23.86
C LEU A 177 -37.81 -11.91 23.72
N SER A 178 -36.56 -11.82 24.23
CA SER A 178 -35.59 -12.90 24.15
C SER A 178 -35.98 -14.15 24.94
N ARG A 179 -36.75 -13.97 26.04
CA ARG A 179 -37.26 -15.07 26.86
C ARG A 179 -38.62 -15.60 26.43
N GLY A 180 -39.24 -15.00 25.42
CA GLY A 180 -40.58 -15.38 24.99
C GLY A 180 -41.69 -14.96 26.00
N GLN A 181 -41.46 -13.92 26.80
CA GLN A 181 -42.30 -13.44 27.88
C GLN A 181 -42.98 -12.09 27.58
N ALA A 182 -42.78 -11.55 26.36
CA ALA A 182 -43.45 -10.32 25.97
C ALA A 182 -44.93 -10.55 25.70
N ASP A 183 -45.78 -9.58 26.05
CA ASP A 183 -47.23 -9.64 25.88
C ASP A 183 -47.65 -9.84 24.42
N ALA A 184 -46.85 -9.31 23.49
CA ALA A 184 -47.05 -9.50 22.05
C ALA A 184 -45.79 -10.10 21.44
N MET A 185 -45.75 -11.42 21.29
CA MET A 185 -44.64 -12.11 20.64
C MET A 185 -44.77 -12.03 19.11
N PRO A 186 -43.65 -11.75 18.40
CA PRO A 186 -43.62 -11.78 16.93
C PRO A 186 -43.93 -13.18 16.42
N LYS A 187 -44.61 -13.25 15.25
CA LYS A 187 -45.08 -14.51 14.68
C LYS A 187 -44.00 -15.34 13.99
N ASP A 188 -42.92 -14.69 13.60
CA ASP A 188 -41.80 -15.35 12.92
C ASP A 188 -40.44 -14.79 13.45
N GLY A 189 -39.37 -15.54 13.13
CA GLY A 189 -38.01 -15.21 13.58
C GLY A 189 -37.45 -13.94 12.92
N GLU A 190 -37.87 -13.58 11.70
CA GLU A 190 -37.42 -12.37 11.03
C GLU A 190 -37.98 -11.13 11.68
N GLN A 191 -39.26 -11.17 12.04
CA GLN A 191 -39.90 -10.08 12.77
C GLN A 191 -39.28 -9.89 14.16
N LEU A 192 -38.99 -10.98 14.87
CA LEU A 192 -38.27 -10.95 16.15
C LEU A 192 -36.89 -10.31 15.99
N ARG A 193 -36.16 -10.69 14.94
CA ARG A 193 -34.82 -10.13 14.65
C ARG A 193 -34.87 -8.63 14.38
N LEU A 194 -35.86 -8.16 13.62
CA LEU A 194 -36.06 -6.73 13.37
C LEU A 194 -36.36 -5.95 14.64
N MET A 195 -37.24 -6.49 15.51
CA MET A 195 -37.58 -5.86 16.79
C MET A 195 -36.35 -5.75 17.71
N LEU A 196 -35.59 -6.84 17.87
CA LEU A 196 -34.37 -6.85 18.69
C LEU A 196 -33.31 -5.89 18.12
N ASN A 197 -33.12 -5.82 16.80
CA ASN A 197 -32.20 -4.89 16.16
C ASN A 197 -32.62 -3.42 16.39
N ASN A 198 -33.91 -3.11 16.36
CA ASN A 198 -34.40 -1.76 16.63
C ASN A 198 -34.17 -1.35 18.09
N LEU A 199 -34.47 -2.23 19.05
CA LEU A 199 -34.18 -1.97 20.48
C LEU A 199 -32.68 -1.78 20.72
N ASP A 200 -31.83 -2.58 20.08
CA ASP A 200 -30.38 -2.46 20.15
C ASP A 200 -29.88 -1.12 19.55
N LEU A 201 -30.52 -0.65 18.47
CA LEU A 201 -30.20 0.61 17.84
C LEU A 201 -30.56 1.79 18.75
N GLN A 202 -31.77 1.75 19.36
CA GLN A 202 -32.24 2.75 20.30
C GLN A 202 -31.34 2.80 21.54
N GLU A 203 -31.05 1.65 22.17
CA GLU A 203 -30.15 1.57 23.33
C GLU A 203 -28.80 2.18 23.03
N ARG A 204 -28.17 1.79 21.88
CA ARG A 204 -26.86 2.32 21.49
C ARG A 204 -26.88 3.81 21.22
N ALA A 205 -27.95 4.33 20.62
CA ALA A 205 -28.09 5.76 20.36
C ALA A 205 -28.21 6.56 21.68
N LEU A 206 -29.07 6.12 22.59
CA LEU A 206 -29.27 6.79 23.87
C LEU A 206 -28.05 6.66 24.80
N LEU A 207 -27.37 5.50 24.79
CA LEU A 207 -26.20 5.29 25.63
C LEU A 207 -25.03 6.22 25.26
N GLN A 208 -24.96 6.71 24.00
CA GLN A 208 -23.90 7.63 23.55
C GLN A 208 -23.90 8.95 24.35
N VAL A 209 -25.03 9.39 24.88
CA VAL A 209 -25.07 10.63 25.67
C VAL A 209 -24.30 10.52 27.00
N PHE A 210 -24.10 9.29 27.49
CA PHE A 210 -23.29 8.99 28.68
C PHE A 210 -21.88 8.49 28.31
N ALA A 211 -21.80 7.50 27.44
CA ALA A 211 -20.55 6.82 27.11
C ALA A 211 -19.68 7.59 26.11
N GLY A 212 -20.27 8.57 25.42
CA GLY A 212 -19.62 9.22 24.28
C GLY A 212 -19.58 8.34 23.03
N THR A 213 -18.88 8.82 22.02
CA THR A 213 -18.74 8.15 20.73
C THR A 213 -17.28 7.95 20.37
N THR A 214 -16.97 6.80 19.79
CA THR A 214 -15.65 6.50 19.25
C THR A 214 -15.77 6.29 17.75
N VAL A 215 -15.06 7.11 16.99
CA VAL A 215 -14.96 7.00 15.54
C VAL A 215 -13.56 6.50 15.17
N LYS A 216 -13.51 5.51 14.30
CA LYS A 216 -12.27 4.98 13.76
C LYS A 216 -12.23 5.27 12.28
N ASP A 217 -11.13 5.83 11.83
CA ASP A 217 -10.83 6.10 10.44
C ASP A 217 -9.45 5.52 10.12
N THR A 218 -9.32 4.88 8.96
CA THR A 218 -8.06 4.27 8.55
C THR A 218 -7.59 4.94 7.27
N THR A 219 -6.38 5.43 7.29
CA THR A 219 -5.70 6.04 6.14
C THR A 219 -4.49 5.20 5.74
N GLU A 220 -4.18 5.21 4.45
CA GLU A 220 -2.97 4.61 3.90
C GLU A 220 -1.96 5.69 3.57
N THR A 221 -0.72 5.50 4.01
CA THR A 221 0.42 6.32 3.60
C THR A 221 1.42 5.43 2.88
N VAL A 222 1.82 5.83 1.68
CA VAL A 222 2.76 5.07 0.85
C VAL A 222 4.15 5.67 0.95
N ILE A 223 5.14 4.83 1.25
CA ILE A 223 6.56 5.16 1.25
C ILE A 223 7.24 4.31 0.18
N ASN A 224 7.95 4.95 -0.74
CA ASN A 224 8.79 4.26 -1.72
C ASN A 224 10.24 4.28 -1.25
N PHE A 225 10.89 3.12 -1.28
CA PHE A 225 12.28 2.97 -0.87
C PHE A 225 13.04 2.13 -1.90
N VAL A 226 14.14 2.65 -2.43
CA VAL A 226 14.99 1.96 -3.41
C VAL A 226 16.37 1.75 -2.79
N PRO A 227 16.64 0.58 -2.18
CA PRO A 227 17.93 0.32 -1.55
C PRO A 227 19.02 0.17 -2.62
N ALA A 228 20.13 0.88 -2.47
CA ALA A 228 21.31 0.70 -3.34
C ALA A 228 22.19 -0.48 -2.91
N LYS A 229 22.13 -0.86 -1.65
CA LYS A 229 22.91 -1.93 -1.00
C LYS A 229 22.15 -2.46 0.22
N ALA A 230 22.68 -3.52 0.84
CA ALA A 230 22.16 -4.00 2.12
C ALA A 230 22.16 -2.88 3.16
N VAL A 231 21.11 -2.83 3.96
CA VAL A 231 20.84 -1.78 4.96
C VAL A 231 20.45 -2.45 6.26
N GLU A 232 21.07 -2.03 7.33
CA GLU A 232 20.77 -2.50 8.66
C GLU A 232 20.14 -1.37 9.49
N ARG A 233 18.88 -1.55 9.91
CA ARG A 233 18.15 -0.65 10.82
C ARG A 233 18.18 0.83 10.41
N GLU A 234 17.88 1.14 9.15
CA GLU A 234 17.69 2.53 8.72
C GLU A 234 16.30 3.03 9.17
N VAL A 235 16.22 4.26 9.66
CA VAL A 235 14.94 4.87 10.05
C VAL A 235 14.13 5.17 8.80
N LEU A 236 12.98 4.48 8.68
CA LEU A 236 12.05 4.63 7.55
C LEU A 236 11.09 5.80 7.77
N PHE A 237 10.46 5.83 8.93
CA PHE A 237 9.59 6.89 9.43
C PHE A 237 9.52 6.83 10.95
N ARG A 238 8.91 7.85 11.56
CA ARG A 238 8.60 7.85 12.98
C ARG A 238 7.10 7.88 13.20
N PHE A 239 6.66 7.39 14.33
CA PHE A 239 5.25 7.29 14.65
C PHE A 239 4.96 7.72 16.08
N SER A 240 3.99 8.64 16.23
CA SER A 240 3.48 9.09 17.52
C SER A 240 2.03 8.64 17.71
N ARG A 241 1.70 8.17 18.91
CA ARG A 241 0.32 7.86 19.27
C ARG A 241 -0.58 9.12 19.23
N HIS A 242 0.00 10.31 19.39
CA HIS A 242 -0.74 11.57 19.47
C HIS A 242 -0.84 12.30 18.13
N TYR A 243 0.18 12.19 17.28
CA TYR A 243 0.26 12.95 16.02
C TYR A 243 0.16 12.06 14.78
N GLY A 244 0.29 10.73 14.94
CA GLY A 244 0.33 9.81 13.83
C GLY A 244 1.72 9.66 13.25
N MET A 245 1.78 9.55 11.91
CA MET A 245 3.03 9.38 11.17
C MET A 245 3.81 10.69 11.11
N ALA A 246 5.09 10.63 11.32
CA ALA A 246 6.02 11.74 11.27
C ALA A 246 7.24 11.38 10.41
N ASP A 247 7.94 12.38 9.91
CA ASP A 247 9.13 12.20 9.11
C ASP A 247 10.26 11.52 9.94
N LYS A 248 11.20 10.89 9.24
CA LYS A 248 12.32 10.18 9.87
C LYS A 248 13.16 11.03 10.81
N ASP A 249 13.22 12.34 10.53
CA ASP A 249 14.04 13.31 11.28
C ASP A 249 13.27 13.98 12.44
N ASP A 250 11.96 13.73 12.57
CA ASP A 250 11.13 14.25 13.66
C ASP A 250 11.28 13.38 14.92
N LEU A 251 11.93 13.91 15.96
CA LEU A 251 12.19 13.19 17.21
C LEU A 251 10.94 12.97 18.08
N GLY A 252 9.80 13.53 17.71
CA GLY A 252 8.53 13.40 18.45
C GLY A 252 7.85 12.04 18.39
N GLY A 253 8.39 11.07 17.63
CA GLY A 253 7.82 9.75 17.43
C GLY A 253 8.81 8.61 17.65
N VAL A 254 8.27 7.41 17.89
CA VAL A 254 9.04 6.17 17.96
C VAL A 254 9.47 5.75 16.55
N PRO A 255 10.75 5.43 16.30
CA PRO A 255 11.22 5.07 14.96
C PRO A 255 10.73 3.69 14.52
N TYR A 256 10.37 3.61 13.25
CA TYR A 256 10.22 2.40 12.49
C TYR A 256 11.46 2.21 11.62
N TYR A 257 12.10 1.07 11.74
CA TYR A 257 13.32 0.74 11.04
C TYR A 257 13.05 -0.20 9.88
N ILE A 258 13.77 0.00 8.78
CA ILE A 258 13.85 -0.95 7.68
C ILE A 258 15.22 -1.59 7.67
N SER A 259 15.26 -2.90 7.41
CA SER A 259 16.48 -3.63 7.11
C SER A 259 16.31 -4.39 5.81
N VAL A 260 17.36 -4.39 4.99
CA VAL A 260 17.46 -5.12 3.72
C VAL A 260 18.70 -5.99 3.80
N GLU A 261 18.49 -7.30 3.94
CA GLU A 261 19.52 -8.32 4.04
C GLU A 261 19.69 -9.02 2.70
N ASP A 262 20.92 -9.04 2.17
CA ASP A 262 21.26 -9.83 0.99
C ASP A 262 21.41 -11.31 1.37
N LEU A 263 20.61 -12.18 0.78
CA LEU A 263 20.66 -13.63 1.03
C LEU A 263 21.71 -14.34 0.17
N HIS A 264 22.52 -13.58 -0.60
CA HIS A 264 23.60 -14.11 -1.44
C HIS A 264 23.18 -15.29 -2.33
N SER A 265 21.98 -15.21 -2.91
CA SER A 265 21.38 -16.30 -3.70
C SER A 265 22.06 -16.55 -5.04
N ILE A 266 22.87 -15.61 -5.52
CA ILE A 266 23.60 -15.73 -6.78
C ILE A 266 24.97 -16.36 -6.49
N PRO A 267 25.26 -17.52 -7.08
CA PRO A 267 26.57 -18.13 -6.93
C PRO A 267 27.68 -17.21 -7.43
N THR A 268 28.72 -17.03 -6.61
CA THR A 268 29.96 -16.39 -7.06
C THR A 268 30.66 -17.37 -7.98
N MET A 269 30.37 -17.31 -9.28
CA MET A 269 31.14 -18.10 -10.23
C MET A 269 32.58 -17.62 -10.20
N GLN A 270 33.50 -18.51 -9.82
CA GLN A 270 34.93 -18.24 -10.00
C GLN A 270 35.18 -17.89 -11.47
N ALA A 271 35.93 -16.84 -11.69
CA ALA A 271 36.19 -16.21 -12.99
C ALA A 271 37.04 -17.09 -13.99
N SER A 272 36.86 -18.38 -13.98
CA SER A 272 37.65 -19.36 -14.76
C SER A 272 36.93 -19.97 -15.98
N ILE A 273 35.69 -19.56 -16.25
CA ILE A 273 35.13 -19.83 -17.57
C ILE A 273 35.59 -18.70 -18.46
N ASP A 274 36.51 -19.02 -19.32
CA ASP A 274 37.00 -18.24 -20.45
C ASP A 274 35.81 -17.46 -21.04
N ARG A 275 35.70 -16.17 -20.73
CA ARG A 275 34.78 -15.27 -21.43
C ARG A 275 35.32 -15.12 -22.84
N GLY A 276 35.37 -16.25 -23.56
CA GLY A 276 35.56 -16.23 -24.98
C GLY A 276 34.63 -15.16 -25.49
N LYS A 277 35.18 -14.13 -26.14
CA LYS A 277 34.49 -13.00 -26.74
C LYS A 277 33.09 -13.45 -27.14
N VAL A 278 32.06 -12.92 -26.50
CA VAL A 278 30.67 -13.15 -26.93
C VAL A 278 30.61 -12.62 -28.35
N LYS A 279 30.97 -13.52 -29.30
CA LYS A 279 30.93 -13.24 -30.73
C LYS A 279 29.43 -13.07 -31.04
N ASP A 280 29.09 -11.92 -31.58
CA ASP A 280 27.72 -11.50 -31.88
C ASP A 280 26.86 -11.21 -30.64
N ASN A 281 27.03 -10.03 -30.04
CA ASN A 281 26.16 -9.51 -29.00
C ASN A 281 25.00 -8.76 -29.67
N ALA A 282 23.78 -9.28 -29.56
CA ALA A 282 22.56 -8.61 -30.01
C ALA A 282 22.16 -7.35 -29.21
N GLY A 283 23.01 -6.94 -28.27
CA GLY A 283 22.74 -5.79 -27.42
C GLY A 283 21.66 -6.05 -26.35
N VAL A 284 21.23 -7.30 -26.20
CA VAL A 284 20.19 -7.65 -25.22
C VAL A 284 20.83 -8.11 -23.92
N TYR A 285 20.55 -7.37 -22.87
CA TYR A 285 21.00 -7.64 -21.49
C TYR A 285 19.80 -7.92 -20.59
N VAL A 286 20.00 -8.74 -19.58
CA VAL A 286 19.00 -9.06 -18.56
C VAL A 286 19.62 -9.06 -17.18
N ASN A 287 18.81 -8.81 -16.15
CA ASN A 287 19.25 -8.96 -14.78
C ASN A 287 19.04 -10.41 -14.31
N LEU A 288 19.99 -10.92 -13.54
CA LEU A 288 19.85 -12.08 -12.67
C LEU A 288 19.71 -11.55 -11.24
N PRO A 289 18.48 -11.32 -10.77
CA PRO A 289 18.27 -10.61 -9.50
C PRO A 289 18.67 -11.48 -8.30
N GLY A 290 19.23 -10.83 -7.27
CA GLY A 290 19.55 -11.48 -6.01
C GLY A 290 18.34 -11.51 -5.08
N LYS A 291 18.22 -12.58 -4.28
CA LYS A 291 17.19 -12.71 -3.26
C LYS A 291 17.57 -11.91 -2.03
N VAL A 292 16.65 -11.12 -1.52
CA VAL A 292 16.82 -10.29 -0.32
C VAL A 292 15.69 -10.54 0.67
N LYS A 293 15.97 -10.32 1.94
CA LYS A 293 14.98 -10.31 3.00
C LYS A 293 14.80 -8.88 3.48
N ILE A 294 13.57 -8.40 3.42
CA ILE A 294 13.20 -7.06 3.89
C ILE A 294 12.41 -7.22 5.17
N SER A 295 12.78 -6.48 6.17
CA SER A 295 12.07 -6.45 7.45
C SER A 295 11.82 -5.02 7.90
N VAL A 296 10.62 -4.80 8.44
CA VAL A 296 10.23 -3.55 9.09
C VAL A 296 9.96 -3.82 10.55
N ALA A 297 10.61 -3.11 11.44
CA ALA A 297 10.50 -3.29 12.88
C ALA A 297 10.27 -1.95 13.59
N GLN A 298 9.50 -1.97 14.66
CA GLN A 298 9.38 -0.88 15.62
C GLN A 298 10.14 -1.30 16.88
N GLU A 299 11.24 -0.63 17.19
CA GLU A 299 12.16 -1.07 18.22
C GLU A 299 12.63 -2.52 17.99
N ASN A 300 12.23 -3.46 18.84
CA ASN A 300 12.52 -4.89 18.70
C ASN A 300 11.31 -5.70 18.19
N ASN A 301 10.17 -5.05 17.94
CA ASN A 301 8.97 -5.72 17.48
C ASN A 301 8.92 -5.76 15.95
N MET A 302 9.03 -6.95 15.38
CA MET A 302 8.85 -7.17 13.94
C MET A 302 7.41 -6.84 13.53
N ARG A 303 7.25 -5.99 12.50
CA ARG A 303 5.96 -5.54 11.98
C ARG A 303 5.62 -6.14 10.63
N ALA A 304 6.61 -6.29 9.76
CA ALA A 304 6.46 -6.92 8.46
C ALA A 304 7.78 -7.56 8.03
N VAL A 305 7.71 -8.70 7.34
CA VAL A 305 8.85 -9.38 6.73
C VAL A 305 8.41 -9.94 5.39
N ILE A 306 9.25 -9.77 4.37
CA ILE A 306 9.07 -10.36 3.05
C ILE A 306 10.43 -10.74 2.45
N GLU A 307 10.44 -11.80 1.65
CA GLU A 307 11.57 -12.14 0.80
C GLU A 307 11.17 -11.90 -0.64
N LEU A 308 12.02 -11.23 -1.40
CA LEU A 308 11.79 -10.93 -2.81
C LEU A 308 13.11 -10.85 -3.57
N TYR A 309 13.03 -10.76 -4.90
CA TYR A 309 14.20 -10.62 -5.76
C TYR A 309 14.41 -9.17 -6.14
N MET A 310 15.65 -8.68 -6.03
CA MET A 310 16.03 -7.33 -6.39
C MET A 310 17.15 -7.30 -7.42
N ALA A 311 16.98 -6.49 -8.47
CA ALA A 311 17.92 -6.36 -9.57
C ALA A 311 19.33 -5.92 -9.15
N GLN A 312 19.42 -4.99 -8.18
CA GLN A 312 20.69 -4.40 -7.73
C GLN A 312 21.47 -5.30 -6.76
N PHE A 313 20.86 -6.37 -6.25
CA PHE A 313 21.54 -7.40 -5.44
C PHE A 313 21.97 -8.60 -6.28
N GLY A 314 21.84 -8.47 -7.57
CA GLY A 314 22.19 -9.48 -8.53
C GLY A 314 23.32 -9.03 -9.48
N LYS A 315 23.30 -9.60 -10.67
CA LYS A 315 24.21 -9.24 -11.75
C LYS A 315 23.45 -9.05 -13.06
N THR A 316 24.06 -8.31 -13.99
CA THR A 316 23.53 -8.14 -15.33
C THR A 316 24.38 -8.97 -16.28
N GLU A 317 23.72 -9.75 -17.14
CA GLU A 317 24.38 -10.63 -18.11
C GLU A 317 23.89 -10.32 -19.54
N PRO A 318 24.78 -10.32 -20.53
CA PRO A 318 24.41 -10.26 -21.93
C PRO A 318 23.80 -11.58 -22.36
N LEU A 319 22.78 -11.54 -23.21
CA LEU A 319 22.27 -12.73 -23.86
C LEU A 319 23.10 -13.05 -25.12
N SER A 320 23.25 -14.35 -25.40
CA SER A 320 23.94 -14.79 -26.62
C SER A 320 23.22 -14.28 -27.87
N GLY A 321 23.96 -13.69 -28.81
CA GLY A 321 23.41 -13.26 -30.08
C GLY A 321 22.83 -14.40 -30.90
N GLU A 322 23.25 -15.66 -30.66
CA GLU A 322 22.68 -16.85 -31.31
C GLU A 322 21.18 -17.02 -31.03
N LEU A 323 20.69 -16.57 -29.83
CA LEU A 323 19.26 -16.58 -29.52
C LEU A 323 18.44 -15.72 -30.50
N PHE A 324 19.05 -14.68 -31.04
CA PHE A 324 18.42 -13.74 -31.95
C PHE A 324 18.99 -13.87 -33.36
N GLY A 325 19.60 -15.03 -33.72
CA GLY A 325 20.13 -15.28 -35.04
C GLY A 325 19.05 -15.43 -36.11
N LYS A 326 19.39 -15.21 -37.37
CA LYS A 326 18.44 -15.22 -38.52
C LYS A 326 17.61 -16.49 -38.70
N LYS A 327 18.09 -17.61 -38.18
CA LYS A 327 17.42 -18.91 -38.28
C LYS A 327 16.46 -19.19 -37.13
N GLN A 328 16.38 -18.27 -36.19
CA GLN A 328 15.58 -18.42 -34.99
C GLN A 328 14.77 -17.15 -34.75
N LEU A 329 13.49 -17.31 -34.45
CA LEU A 329 12.64 -16.25 -33.94
C LEU A 329 12.47 -16.46 -32.43
N THR A 330 13.15 -15.65 -31.65
CA THR A 330 13.06 -15.70 -30.19
C THR A 330 12.09 -14.65 -29.70
N GLN A 331 11.07 -15.12 -29.02
CA GLN A 331 10.10 -14.30 -28.25
C GLN A 331 10.50 -14.30 -26.77
N MET A 332 10.61 -13.14 -26.17
CA MET A 332 11.05 -13.01 -24.79
C MET A 332 10.22 -11.98 -24.03
N VAL A 333 9.85 -12.31 -22.80
CA VAL A 333 9.23 -11.37 -21.85
C VAL A 333 10.17 -11.16 -20.67
N VAL A 334 10.33 -9.91 -20.28
CA VAL A 334 11.22 -9.48 -19.22
C VAL A 334 10.40 -8.80 -18.12
N SER A 335 10.70 -9.12 -16.87
CA SER A 335 10.06 -8.49 -15.71
C SER A 335 10.38 -7.00 -15.65
N PRO A 336 9.37 -6.12 -15.65
CA PRO A 336 9.57 -4.69 -15.48
C PRO A 336 10.07 -4.31 -14.08
N ILE A 337 10.00 -5.22 -13.13
CA ILE A 337 10.39 -5.01 -11.73
C ILE A 337 11.84 -5.38 -11.50
N THR A 338 12.23 -6.56 -11.96
CA THR A 338 13.58 -7.10 -11.71
C THR A 338 14.49 -7.08 -12.92
N GLY A 339 13.93 -7.01 -14.13
CA GLY A 339 14.70 -7.16 -15.38
C GLY A 339 15.14 -8.60 -15.68
N ALA A 340 14.57 -9.57 -14.95
CA ALA A 340 14.79 -10.99 -15.20
C ALA A 340 13.91 -11.48 -16.36
N ILE A 341 14.34 -12.56 -17.02
CA ILE A 341 13.53 -13.23 -18.02
C ILE A 341 12.37 -13.96 -17.34
N GLU A 342 11.15 -13.65 -17.73
CA GLU A 342 9.95 -14.35 -17.29
C GLU A 342 9.58 -15.51 -18.20
N SER A 343 9.75 -15.31 -19.50
CA SER A 343 9.53 -16.36 -20.48
C SER A 343 10.39 -16.18 -21.72
N VAL A 344 10.83 -17.31 -22.30
CA VAL A 344 11.53 -17.37 -23.59
C VAL A 344 10.91 -18.50 -24.43
N LYS A 345 10.60 -18.21 -25.69
CA LYS A 345 10.17 -19.18 -26.68
C LYS A 345 11.01 -18.96 -27.93
N THR A 346 11.59 -20.03 -28.50
CA THR A 346 12.40 -19.97 -29.71
C THR A 346 11.80 -20.89 -30.74
N GLU A 347 11.56 -20.37 -31.93
CA GLU A 347 11.05 -21.11 -33.09
C GLU A 347 12.09 -21.04 -34.20
N SER A 348 12.35 -22.18 -34.86
CA SER A 348 13.24 -22.23 -36.02
C SER A 348 12.50 -21.67 -37.23
N VAL A 349 13.08 -20.66 -37.88
CA VAL A 349 12.59 -20.11 -39.14
C VAL A 349 13.17 -20.97 -40.25
N LYS A 350 12.30 -21.66 -41.00
CA LYS A 350 12.69 -22.48 -42.15
C LYS A 350 13.09 -21.65 -43.36
#